data_fe2cc21a8ba68ef5a0b1af04ad27393c
#
_entry.id   fe2cc21a8ba68ef5a0b1af04ad27393c
#
_cell.length_a   1.000
_cell.length_b   1.000
_cell.length_c   1.000
_cell.angle_alpha   90.00
_cell.angle_beta   90.00
_cell.angle_gamma   90.00
#
_symmetry.space_group_name_H-M   'P 1'
#
loop_
_entity.id
_entity.type
_entity.pdbx_description
1 polymer ?
#
loop_
_entity_poly.entity_id
_entity_poly.type
_entity_poly.pdbx_seq_one_letter_code
_entity_poly.pdbx_strand_id
1 'polypeptide(L)'
;LTRREIEMLRRRRRREKIRNIALLAFIVVLIVGVSAWVLRPRDNTRSVIARAPGDPTAAPAVTEAPAETPAPTEAPAETEAPAETEAPAEAPAETAQPSALAGAEQRTNLRSVHFRVTGDLMVTDDQLNYAKIAGSGSGYNFEPCFDLIRESLQNADYTMGNMETTIGKYTNSKGQSKDYSGYPLFNSPESLLDAAKNAGYDFFTLANNHMLDRWFDGMKNTVGWIEQYGFAHVGAYRTQEERNTPVVIEIGGIKFGFVAYTHSTNTQERVCDEAAQIYGVPYLYKADIEGDIQKLRAAGAEVVIAFPHWGEEYVREPDANQQKYCKRLAQAGADVILGSHSHTVEPMGFFDITDNSGKQKRVFAIYSLGNFLSSHTLQYTDSGIILDFTVQEQPDGSFACTNVGYVPTYCWQTGNSLTIVPTAKYLNNPPSGMDSASYARMKETYVETTTLLGSEFTVLES
;
A
#
# COMPACT_ATOMS: atom_id res chain seq x y z
N LEU A 1 26.98 14.29 -4.83
CA LEU A 1 26.60 15.15 -5.97
C LEU A 1 26.92 16.60 -5.65
N THR A 2 27.58 17.30 -6.56
CA THR A 2 27.86 18.73 -6.39
C THR A 2 26.56 19.54 -6.53
N ARG A 3 26.52 20.73 -5.92
CA ARG A 3 25.37 21.66 -6.03
C ARG A 3 24.95 21.93 -7.49
N ARG A 4 25.90 21.86 -8.41
CA ARG A 4 25.71 22.03 -9.85
C ARG A 4 25.03 20.82 -10.52
N GLU A 5 25.35 19.60 -10.10
CA GLU A 5 24.72 18.36 -10.58
C GLU A 5 23.27 18.24 -10.11
N ILE A 6 22.99 18.61 -8.85
CA ILE A 6 21.63 18.66 -8.31
C ILE A 6 20.77 19.67 -9.08
N GLU A 7 21.33 20.81 -9.44
CA GLU A 7 20.59 21.84 -10.21
C GLU A 7 20.35 21.43 -11.66
N MET A 8 21.29 20.71 -12.29
CA MET A 8 21.08 20.12 -13.62
C MET A 8 20.00 19.03 -13.61
N LEU A 9 19.99 18.15 -12.60
CA LEU A 9 18.96 17.13 -12.45
C LEU A 9 17.56 17.75 -12.22
N ARG A 10 17.46 18.81 -11.40
CA ARG A 10 16.19 19.54 -11.21
C ARG A 10 15.69 20.19 -12.51
N ARG A 11 16.60 20.76 -13.32
CA ARG A 11 16.24 21.34 -14.63
C ARG A 11 15.83 20.27 -15.64
N ARG A 12 16.45 19.10 -15.63
CA ARG A 12 16.10 17.95 -16.48
C ARG A 12 14.71 17.43 -16.12
N ARG A 13 14.43 17.16 -14.83
CA ARG A 13 13.09 16.73 -14.33
C ARG A 13 11.99 17.74 -14.68
N ARG A 14 12.26 19.05 -14.54
CA ARG A 14 11.29 20.09 -14.92
C ARG A 14 10.97 20.07 -16.42
N ARG A 15 11.97 19.83 -17.27
CA ARG A 15 11.77 19.70 -18.73
C ARG A 15 10.99 18.45 -19.09
N GLU A 16 11.22 17.34 -18.42
CA GLU A 16 10.48 16.09 -18.61
C GLU A 16 9.03 16.23 -18.17
N LYS A 17 8.74 16.83 -17.01
CA LYS A 17 7.36 17.15 -16.59
C LYS A 17 6.63 18.04 -17.63
N ILE A 18 7.28 19.07 -18.12
CA ILE A 18 6.69 19.96 -19.14
C ILE A 18 6.42 19.17 -20.45
N ARG A 19 7.34 18.31 -20.87
CA ARG A 19 7.17 17.47 -22.06
C ARG A 19 6.01 16.49 -21.92
N ASN A 20 5.87 15.86 -20.77
CA ASN A 20 4.79 14.90 -20.49
C ASN A 20 3.41 15.60 -20.43
N ILE A 21 3.34 16.80 -19.83
CA ILE A 21 2.12 17.62 -19.84
C ILE A 21 1.74 18.03 -21.27
N ALA A 22 2.72 18.44 -22.08
CA ALA A 22 2.49 18.80 -23.47
C ALA A 22 2.02 17.60 -24.31
N LEU A 23 2.55 16.41 -24.08
CA LEU A 23 2.13 15.16 -24.74
C LEU A 23 0.70 14.79 -24.34
N LEU A 24 0.36 14.90 -23.06
CA LEU A 24 -1.01 14.65 -22.58
C LEU A 24 -2.01 15.64 -23.20
N ALA A 25 -1.66 16.94 -23.26
CA ALA A 25 -2.49 17.95 -23.88
C ALA A 25 -2.70 17.67 -25.39
N PHE A 26 -1.65 17.22 -26.08
CA PHE A 26 -1.73 16.81 -27.49
C PHE A 26 -2.65 15.60 -27.71
N ILE A 27 -2.57 14.59 -26.84
CA ILE A 27 -3.46 13.41 -26.86
C ILE A 27 -4.92 13.82 -26.64
N VAL A 28 -5.19 14.71 -25.68
CA VAL A 28 -6.56 15.23 -25.42
C VAL A 28 -7.10 15.97 -26.64
N VAL A 29 -6.29 16.81 -27.30
CA VAL A 29 -6.69 17.52 -28.52
C VAL A 29 -6.97 16.53 -29.66
N LEU A 30 -6.19 15.47 -29.81
CA LEU A 30 -6.42 14.41 -30.78
C LEU A 30 -7.74 13.67 -30.52
N ILE A 31 -8.02 13.29 -29.27
CA ILE A 31 -9.25 12.61 -28.88
C ILE A 31 -10.47 13.50 -29.17
N VAL A 32 -10.41 14.78 -28.77
CA VAL A 32 -11.49 15.74 -29.06
C VAL A 32 -11.67 15.96 -30.56
N GLY A 33 -10.58 16.04 -31.32
CA GLY A 33 -10.62 16.18 -32.78
C GLY A 33 -11.25 14.98 -33.50
N VAL A 34 -10.87 13.75 -33.09
CA VAL A 34 -11.44 12.52 -33.61
C VAL A 34 -12.92 12.38 -33.24
N SER A 35 -13.29 12.71 -31.99
CA SER A 35 -14.69 12.69 -31.55
C SER A 35 -15.55 13.70 -32.31
N ALA A 36 -15.03 14.90 -32.59
CA ALA A 36 -15.71 15.90 -33.38
C ALA A 36 -15.85 15.47 -34.87
N TRP A 37 -14.88 14.71 -35.42
CA TRP A 37 -14.93 14.17 -36.76
C TRP A 37 -15.93 13.01 -36.90
N VAL A 38 -15.99 12.12 -35.92
CA VAL A 38 -16.94 10.99 -35.86
C VAL A 38 -18.40 11.45 -35.64
N LEU A 39 -18.61 12.56 -34.94
CA LEU A 39 -19.92 13.11 -34.61
C LEU A 39 -20.43 14.12 -35.66
N ARG A 40 -19.73 14.36 -36.79
CA ARG A 40 -20.26 15.19 -37.87
C ARG A 40 -21.49 14.52 -38.48
N PRO A 41 -22.63 15.23 -38.56
CA PRO A 41 -23.81 14.72 -39.29
C PRO A 41 -23.43 14.47 -40.76
N ARG A 42 -23.62 13.26 -41.25
CA ARG A 42 -23.56 12.97 -42.67
C ARG A 42 -24.83 13.52 -43.31
N ASP A 43 -24.71 14.57 -44.07
CA ASP A 43 -25.78 15.08 -44.93
C ASP A 43 -26.10 13.99 -45.99
N ASN A 44 -27.19 13.29 -45.78
CA ASN A 44 -27.81 12.45 -46.79
C ASN A 44 -29.02 13.23 -47.38
N THR A 45 -28.75 14.16 -48.27
CA THR A 45 -29.77 14.70 -49.16
C THR A 45 -30.11 13.70 -50.25
N ARG A 46 -31.21 12.98 -50.06
CA ARG A 46 -32.00 12.46 -51.19
C ARG A 46 -33.46 12.88 -51.04
N SER A 47 -33.81 13.74 -51.94
CA SER A 47 -35.15 14.29 -52.19
C SER A 47 -36.21 13.22 -52.37
N VAL A 48 -37.39 13.34 -51.75
CA VAL A 48 -38.68 12.98 -52.26
C VAL A 48 -39.76 13.94 -51.73
N ILE A 49 -40.61 14.34 -52.61
CA ILE A 49 -41.59 15.41 -52.74
C ILE A 49 -42.86 15.16 -51.86
N ALA A 50 -43.39 16.29 -51.33
CA ALA A 50 -44.76 16.72 -51.13
C ALA A 50 -45.72 16.02 -50.13
N ARG A 51 -46.21 16.71 -49.15
CA ARG A 51 -47.55 17.38 -49.08
C ARG A 51 -47.81 17.94 -47.66
N ALA A 52 -48.14 19.21 -47.60
CA ALA A 52 -48.69 19.92 -46.45
C ALA A 52 -50.28 19.74 -46.44
N PRO A 53 -51.10 20.31 -45.54
CA PRO A 53 -50.83 21.20 -44.43
C PRO A 53 -51.66 20.90 -43.15
N GLY A 54 -51.43 21.63 -42.07
CA GLY A 54 -52.33 21.74 -40.95
C GLY A 54 -51.72 22.32 -39.66
N ASP A 55 -51.81 23.64 -39.52
CA ASP A 55 -51.58 24.44 -38.34
C ASP A 55 -52.90 24.60 -37.57
N PRO A 56 -53.08 25.19 -36.38
CA PRO A 56 -52.17 25.83 -35.42
C PRO A 56 -52.48 25.50 -33.92
N THR A 57 -51.66 25.94 -32.97
CA THR A 57 -52.00 26.82 -31.83
C THR A 57 -51.01 26.71 -30.66
N ALA A 58 -50.34 27.75 -30.45
CA ALA A 58 -50.22 28.63 -29.28
C ALA A 58 -49.24 28.21 -28.13
N ALA A 59 -48.25 29.02 -27.98
CA ALA A 59 -47.42 29.29 -26.79
C ALA A 59 -48.23 29.97 -25.67
N PRO A 60 -47.68 30.24 -24.47
CA PRO A 60 -46.45 31.02 -24.31
C PRO A 60 -45.48 30.62 -23.18
N ALA A 61 -44.35 31.25 -23.25
CA ALA A 61 -43.24 31.29 -22.33
C ALA A 61 -43.56 31.92 -20.95
N VAL A 62 -42.83 31.51 -19.93
CA VAL A 62 -42.49 32.39 -18.81
C VAL A 62 -41.01 32.23 -18.46
N THR A 63 -40.34 33.33 -18.53
CA THR A 63 -38.96 33.63 -18.16
C THR A 63 -38.92 33.94 -16.67
N GLU A 64 -37.98 33.41 -15.92
CA GLU A 64 -37.49 34.10 -14.72
C GLU A 64 -35.96 33.91 -14.57
N ALA A 65 -35.31 35.04 -14.34
CA ALA A 65 -33.90 35.28 -14.22
C ALA A 65 -33.40 35.21 -12.76
N PRO A 66 -32.08 35.26 -12.52
CA PRO A 66 -31.43 34.68 -11.36
C PRO A 66 -31.37 35.60 -10.13
N ALA A 67 -31.34 35.03 -8.95
CA ALA A 67 -31.17 35.71 -7.68
C ALA A 67 -29.70 35.70 -7.23
N GLU A 68 -29.30 36.82 -6.65
CA GLU A 68 -27.98 37.29 -6.30
C GLU A 68 -27.35 36.55 -5.11
N THR A 69 -26.01 36.54 -5.15
CA THR A 69 -25.08 36.14 -4.09
C THR A 69 -24.96 37.24 -3.02
N PRO A 70 -24.96 36.94 -1.73
CA PRO A 70 -24.52 37.90 -0.72
C PRO A 70 -23.02 37.76 -0.43
N ALA A 71 -22.37 38.90 -0.30
CA ALA A 71 -20.95 39.11 0.03
C ALA A 71 -20.62 38.84 1.51
N PRO A 72 -19.33 38.74 1.85
CA PRO A 72 -18.88 38.27 3.17
C PRO A 72 -18.87 39.38 4.22
N THR A 73 -19.22 39.02 5.43
CA THR A 73 -19.20 39.90 6.62
C THR A 73 -17.86 39.80 7.34
N GLU A 74 -17.36 40.94 7.75
CA GLU A 74 -16.09 41.23 8.40
C GLU A 74 -15.90 40.53 9.76
N ALA A 75 -14.63 40.33 10.10
CA ALA A 75 -14.14 39.90 11.39
C ALA A 75 -14.19 40.99 12.45
N PRO A 76 -14.39 40.69 13.72
CA PRO A 76 -14.12 41.63 14.80
C PRO A 76 -12.72 41.47 15.40
N ALA A 77 -12.23 42.64 15.85
CA ALA A 77 -10.90 42.98 16.31
C ALA A 77 -10.41 42.30 17.58
N GLU A 78 -9.10 42.33 17.69
CA GLU A 78 -8.26 42.00 18.85
C GLU A 78 -8.67 42.77 20.11
N THR A 79 -8.56 42.08 21.26
CA THR A 79 -8.55 42.74 22.58
C THR A 79 -7.32 42.33 23.36
N GLU A 80 -6.64 43.34 23.87
CA GLU A 80 -5.37 43.36 24.55
C GLU A 80 -5.30 42.53 25.85
N ALA A 81 -4.07 42.09 26.15
CA ALA A 81 -3.67 41.50 27.41
C ALA A 81 -3.55 42.50 28.56
N PRO A 82 -3.71 42.10 29.80
CA PRO A 82 -3.13 42.84 30.92
C PRO A 82 -1.97 42.07 31.60
N ALA A 83 -1.08 42.89 32.12
CA ALA A 83 0.23 42.79 32.67
C ALA A 83 0.46 41.81 33.86
N GLU A 84 1.71 41.50 33.98
CA GLU A 84 2.42 40.84 35.09
C GLU A 84 2.10 41.33 36.48
N THR A 85 2.10 40.44 37.46
CA THR A 85 2.39 40.77 38.85
C THR A 85 3.27 39.69 39.50
N GLU A 86 4.32 40.17 40.15
CA GLU A 86 5.44 39.48 40.77
C GLU A 86 5.08 38.52 41.90
N ALA A 87 6.01 37.61 42.15
CA ALA A 87 6.09 36.63 43.24
C ALA A 87 6.25 37.25 44.61
N PRO A 88 6.08 36.45 45.67
CA PRO A 88 7.24 36.21 46.55
C PRO A 88 7.51 34.70 46.88
N ALA A 89 8.79 34.46 47.13
CA ALA A 89 9.40 33.23 47.53
C ALA A 89 9.06 32.83 48.96
N GLU A 90 8.84 31.54 49.17
CA GLU A 90 9.22 30.84 50.43
C GLU A 90 9.44 29.33 50.14
N ALA A 91 10.62 28.82 50.44
CA ALA A 91 10.94 27.43 50.71
C ALA A 91 11.22 27.33 52.25
N PRO A 92 11.31 26.15 52.86
CA PRO A 92 11.26 24.76 52.36
C PRO A 92 10.37 23.86 53.25
N ALA A 93 9.90 22.75 52.71
CA ALA A 93 9.54 21.60 53.52
C ALA A 93 10.02 20.33 52.82
N GLU A 94 11.01 19.76 53.43
CA GLU A 94 11.52 18.42 53.19
C GLU A 94 10.38 17.44 53.48
N THR A 95 9.83 16.78 52.48
CA THR A 95 8.89 15.67 52.66
C THR A 95 9.35 14.50 51.79
N ALA A 96 9.75 13.49 52.54
CA ALA A 96 9.84 12.05 52.24
C ALA A 96 9.73 11.64 50.78
N GLN A 97 10.81 11.12 50.23
CA GLN A 97 10.80 10.23 49.05
C GLN A 97 9.74 9.13 49.24
N PRO A 98 8.83 8.93 48.29
CA PRO A 98 8.09 7.68 48.27
C PRO A 98 9.08 6.57 47.99
N SER A 99 9.13 5.60 48.88
CA SER A 99 9.79 4.31 48.75
C SER A 99 9.71 3.79 47.31
N ALA A 100 10.83 3.36 46.83
CA ALA A 100 10.95 2.56 45.59
C ALA A 100 9.81 1.55 45.51
N LEU A 101 9.06 1.60 44.42
CA LEU A 101 8.14 0.55 44.03
C LEU A 101 8.89 -0.78 44.10
N ALA A 102 8.37 -1.67 44.92
CA ALA A 102 8.83 -3.04 45.07
C ALA A 102 9.03 -3.66 43.70
N GLY A 103 10.17 -4.32 43.50
CA GLY A 103 10.62 -4.86 42.23
C GLY A 103 9.53 -5.62 41.47
N ALA A 104 9.20 -5.15 40.31
CA ALA A 104 8.64 -6.01 39.28
C ALA A 104 9.68 -7.10 39.05
N GLU A 105 9.35 -8.37 39.34
CA GLU A 105 10.19 -9.51 38.99
C GLU A 105 10.50 -9.36 37.48
N GLN A 106 11.78 -9.12 37.14
CA GLN A 106 12.20 -9.06 35.78
C GLN A 106 11.90 -10.41 35.13
N ARG A 107 11.07 -10.39 34.09
CA ARG A 107 10.78 -11.58 33.30
C ARG A 107 12.08 -12.09 32.70
N THR A 108 12.43 -13.36 32.99
CA THR A 108 13.66 -13.98 32.49
C THR A 108 13.43 -14.84 31.24
N ASN A 109 12.18 -15.22 30.98
CA ASN A 109 11.82 -16.03 29.80
C ASN A 109 11.03 -15.13 28.82
N LEU A 110 11.77 -14.33 28.05
CA LEU A 110 11.21 -13.34 27.14
C LEU A 110 10.76 -13.99 25.84
N ARG A 111 9.53 -13.70 25.42
CA ARG A 111 8.97 -14.16 24.14
C ARG A 111 9.54 -13.33 22.99
N SER A 112 9.72 -13.96 21.84
CA SER A 112 10.11 -13.28 20.60
C SER A 112 9.46 -13.94 19.41
N VAL A 113 9.23 -13.17 18.35
CA VAL A 113 8.74 -13.64 17.03
C VAL A 113 9.54 -12.97 15.94
N HIS A 114 10.09 -13.78 15.03
CA HIS A 114 10.82 -13.35 13.87
C HIS A 114 9.89 -13.25 12.67
N PHE A 115 9.86 -12.10 12.02
CA PHE A 115 9.01 -11.78 10.87
C PHE A 115 9.81 -11.56 9.62
N ARG A 116 9.25 -12.00 8.48
CA ARG A 116 9.63 -11.53 7.15
C ARG A 116 8.43 -10.94 6.44
N VAL A 117 8.64 -9.78 5.82
CA VAL A 117 7.57 -9.03 5.17
C VAL A 117 8.01 -8.56 3.80
N THR A 118 7.17 -8.82 2.80
CA THR A 118 7.40 -8.40 1.42
C THR A 118 6.44 -7.30 1.00
N GLY A 119 6.82 -6.53 -0.02
CA GLY A 119 5.97 -5.54 -0.65
C GLY A 119 4.93 -6.15 -1.59
N ASP A 120 4.71 -5.50 -2.72
CA ASP A 120 3.58 -5.70 -3.60
C ASP A 120 3.72 -6.96 -4.46
N LEU A 121 2.75 -7.90 -4.30
CA LEU A 121 2.57 -9.05 -5.19
C LEU A 121 1.49 -8.68 -6.22
N MET A 122 1.90 -8.43 -7.44
CA MET A 122 1.05 -8.07 -8.56
C MET A 122 1.22 -9.05 -9.70
N VAL A 123 0.20 -9.23 -10.54
CA VAL A 123 0.28 -10.08 -11.73
C VAL A 123 -0.21 -9.30 -12.96
N THR A 124 0.73 -8.86 -13.77
CA THR A 124 0.47 -8.21 -15.05
C THR A 124 0.16 -9.23 -16.16
N ASP A 125 -0.17 -8.75 -17.37
CA ASP A 125 -0.41 -9.63 -18.51
C ASP A 125 0.83 -10.46 -18.90
N ASP A 126 2.03 -9.89 -18.78
CA ASP A 126 3.28 -10.63 -19.04
C ASP A 126 3.47 -11.77 -18.05
N GLN A 127 3.20 -11.53 -16.76
CA GLN A 127 3.30 -12.56 -15.72
C GLN A 127 2.24 -13.66 -15.90
N LEU A 128 1.01 -13.32 -16.34
CA LEU A 128 0.01 -14.31 -16.73
C LEU A 128 0.52 -15.19 -17.88
N ASN A 129 1.16 -14.59 -18.90
CA ASN A 129 1.75 -15.33 -20.01
C ASN A 129 2.90 -16.25 -19.53
N TYR A 130 3.79 -15.75 -18.68
CA TYR A 130 4.90 -16.54 -18.10
C TYR A 130 4.39 -17.72 -17.28
N ALA A 131 3.41 -17.48 -16.41
CA ALA A 131 2.80 -18.54 -15.60
C ALA A 131 2.09 -19.59 -16.45
N LYS A 132 1.46 -19.19 -17.58
CA LYS A 132 0.85 -20.10 -18.53
C LYS A 132 1.88 -20.94 -19.29
N ILE A 133 3.01 -20.36 -19.65
CA ILE A 133 4.15 -21.10 -20.26
C ILE A 133 4.69 -22.11 -19.25
N ALA A 134 4.95 -21.71 -18.00
CA ALA A 134 5.40 -22.57 -16.94
C ALA A 134 4.41 -23.69 -16.60
N GLY A 135 3.10 -23.47 -16.78
CA GLY A 135 2.04 -24.46 -16.68
C GLY A 135 1.92 -25.39 -17.88
N SER A 136 2.82 -25.30 -18.88
CA SER A 136 2.81 -26.12 -20.11
C SER A 136 1.47 -26.11 -20.85
N GLY A 137 0.73 -24.98 -20.77
CA GLY A 137 -0.58 -24.79 -21.40
C GLY A 137 -1.77 -25.47 -20.71
N SER A 138 -1.55 -26.23 -19.64
CA SER A 138 -2.61 -26.88 -18.87
C SER A 138 -3.16 -26.03 -17.70
N GLY A 139 -2.65 -24.80 -17.53
CA GLY A 139 -3.03 -23.88 -16.44
C GLY A 139 -1.99 -22.80 -16.26
N TYR A 140 -1.95 -22.24 -15.06
CA TYR A 140 -0.97 -21.23 -14.65
C TYR A 140 -0.10 -21.81 -13.54
N ASN A 141 1.21 -21.57 -13.61
CA ASN A 141 2.18 -22.02 -12.61
C ASN A 141 3.08 -20.83 -12.22
N PHE A 142 2.98 -20.35 -10.99
CA PHE A 142 3.79 -19.27 -10.42
C PHE A 142 4.96 -19.79 -9.58
N GLU A 143 5.12 -21.09 -9.38
CA GLU A 143 6.23 -21.67 -8.59
C GLU A 143 7.62 -21.16 -9.01
N PRO A 144 7.94 -21.08 -10.33
CA PRO A 144 9.26 -20.60 -10.77
C PRO A 144 9.57 -19.14 -10.36
N CYS A 145 8.56 -18.34 -10.05
CA CYS A 145 8.78 -16.98 -9.57
C CYS A 145 9.50 -16.97 -8.20
N PHE A 146 9.29 -18.01 -7.40
CA PHE A 146 9.79 -18.11 -6.03
C PHE A 146 11.01 -19.02 -5.85
N ASP A 147 11.48 -19.69 -6.90
CA ASP A 147 12.52 -20.73 -6.79
C ASP A 147 13.81 -20.27 -6.11
N LEU A 148 14.26 -19.04 -6.36
CA LEU A 148 15.49 -18.51 -5.80
C LEU A 148 15.31 -17.79 -4.45
N ILE A 149 14.06 -17.46 -4.09
CA ILE A 149 13.74 -16.65 -2.90
C ILE A 149 13.02 -17.43 -1.80
N ARG A 150 12.57 -18.66 -2.09
CA ARG A 150 11.79 -19.51 -1.17
C ARG A 150 12.47 -19.70 0.19
N GLU A 151 13.76 -20.04 0.18
CA GLU A 151 14.55 -20.22 1.41
C GLU A 151 14.52 -18.95 2.27
N SER A 152 14.63 -17.77 1.63
CA SER A 152 14.55 -16.49 2.33
C SER A 152 13.19 -16.26 2.95
N LEU A 153 12.08 -16.64 2.30
CA LEU A 153 10.73 -16.45 2.83
C LEU A 153 10.42 -17.42 3.99
N GLN A 154 10.96 -18.65 3.93
CA GLN A 154 10.72 -19.69 4.93
C GLN A 154 11.57 -19.54 6.20
N ASN A 155 12.56 -18.65 6.21
CA ASN A 155 13.44 -18.43 7.36
C ASN A 155 12.85 -17.37 8.32
N ALA A 156 11.62 -17.57 8.77
CA ALA A 156 10.92 -16.75 9.76
C ALA A 156 9.88 -17.57 10.51
N ASP A 157 9.43 -17.07 11.65
CA ASP A 157 8.28 -17.64 12.37
C ASP A 157 6.96 -17.28 11.69
N TYR A 158 6.92 -16.14 10.97
CA TYR A 158 5.72 -15.66 10.29
C TYR A 158 6.05 -14.76 9.10
N THR A 159 5.53 -15.10 7.92
CA THR A 159 5.82 -14.38 6.68
C THR A 159 4.57 -13.70 6.13
N MET A 160 4.69 -12.41 5.82
CA MET A 160 3.58 -11.53 5.41
C MET A 160 3.88 -10.84 4.08
N GLY A 161 2.82 -10.44 3.34
CA GLY A 161 2.95 -9.67 2.11
C GLY A 161 1.72 -8.83 1.76
N ASN A 162 1.83 -7.96 0.77
CA ASN A 162 0.69 -7.22 0.21
C ASN A 162 0.20 -7.92 -1.07
N MET A 163 -1.02 -8.47 -1.05
CA MET A 163 -1.65 -9.07 -2.22
C MET A 163 -2.36 -7.99 -3.03
N GLU A 164 -1.65 -7.40 -3.99
CA GLU A 164 -2.14 -6.26 -4.77
C GLU A 164 -2.82 -6.70 -6.08
N THR A 165 -3.73 -7.62 -5.95
CA THR A 165 -4.55 -8.16 -7.04
C THR A 165 -5.79 -8.82 -6.46
N THR A 166 -6.90 -8.86 -7.22
CA THR A 166 -7.99 -9.79 -6.90
C THR A 166 -7.64 -11.20 -7.36
N ILE A 167 -8.29 -12.21 -6.78
CA ILE A 167 -7.96 -13.63 -7.01
C ILE A 167 -9.19 -14.38 -7.52
N GLY A 168 -8.94 -15.20 -8.53
CA GLY A 168 -9.83 -16.29 -8.93
C GLY A 168 -10.89 -15.92 -9.94
N LYS A 169 -11.31 -16.94 -10.70
CA LYS A 169 -12.50 -16.82 -11.56
C LYS A 169 -13.77 -16.86 -10.71
N TYR A 170 -14.75 -16.08 -11.06
CA TYR A 170 -16.04 -16.08 -10.38
C TYR A 170 -17.15 -15.63 -11.32
N THR A 171 -18.38 -15.91 -10.93
CA THR A 171 -19.58 -15.36 -11.56
C THR A 171 -20.17 -14.29 -10.62
N ASN A 172 -20.26 -13.06 -11.12
CA ASN A 172 -20.77 -11.96 -10.31
C ASN A 172 -22.28 -12.07 -10.05
N SER A 173 -22.82 -11.20 -9.18
CA SER A 173 -24.24 -11.14 -8.82
C SER A 173 -25.19 -10.92 -10.02
N LYS A 174 -24.67 -10.46 -11.17
CA LYS A 174 -25.42 -10.29 -12.42
C LYS A 174 -25.31 -11.51 -13.36
N GLY A 175 -24.73 -12.62 -12.90
CA GLY A 175 -24.57 -13.85 -13.69
C GLY A 175 -23.45 -13.76 -14.76
N GLN A 176 -22.56 -12.77 -14.71
CA GLN A 176 -21.46 -12.63 -15.65
C GLN A 176 -20.20 -13.32 -15.13
N SER A 177 -19.61 -14.18 -15.95
CA SER A 177 -18.30 -14.77 -15.67
C SER A 177 -17.20 -13.70 -15.73
N LYS A 178 -16.24 -13.76 -14.79
CA LYS A 178 -15.05 -12.93 -14.71
C LYS A 178 -13.81 -13.82 -14.79
N ASP A 179 -12.95 -13.49 -15.73
CA ASP A 179 -11.72 -14.24 -16.03
C ASP A 179 -10.48 -13.52 -15.47
N TYR A 180 -9.33 -14.15 -15.58
CA TYR A 180 -8.05 -13.56 -15.23
C TYR A 180 -7.68 -12.40 -16.15
N SER A 181 -6.95 -11.41 -15.62
CA SER A 181 -6.44 -10.26 -16.37
C SER A 181 -5.33 -9.57 -15.59
N GLY A 182 -4.43 -8.95 -16.33
CA GLY A 182 -3.45 -7.99 -15.81
C GLY A 182 -4.02 -6.57 -15.75
N TYR A 183 -3.13 -5.59 -15.99
CA TYR A 183 -3.47 -4.16 -15.96
C TYR A 183 -4.57 -3.81 -16.98
N PRO A 184 -5.49 -2.88 -16.71
CA PRO A 184 -5.58 -2.04 -15.49
C PRO A 184 -6.45 -2.64 -14.39
N LEU A 185 -7.13 -3.75 -14.60
CA LEU A 185 -8.03 -4.40 -13.64
C LEU A 185 -7.54 -5.80 -13.37
N PHE A 186 -6.70 -5.94 -12.36
CA PHE A 186 -6.05 -7.20 -12.01
C PHE A 186 -7.03 -8.26 -11.54
N ASN A 187 -6.82 -9.49 -11.98
CA ASN A 187 -7.47 -10.68 -11.44
C ASN A 187 -6.57 -11.89 -11.70
N SER A 188 -5.93 -12.39 -10.66
CA SER A 188 -4.90 -13.42 -10.76
C SER A 188 -5.47 -14.83 -10.61
N PRO A 189 -4.82 -15.83 -11.23
CA PRO A 189 -5.15 -17.23 -11.01
C PRO A 189 -4.90 -17.66 -9.56
N GLU A 190 -5.72 -18.59 -9.07
CA GLU A 190 -5.63 -19.18 -7.74
C GLU A 190 -4.28 -19.89 -7.50
N SER A 191 -3.64 -20.37 -8.58
CA SER A 191 -2.29 -20.95 -8.51
C SER A 191 -1.19 -19.98 -8.05
N LEU A 192 -1.46 -18.67 -8.01
CA LEU A 192 -0.60 -17.73 -7.31
C LEU A 192 -0.58 -18.03 -5.80
N LEU A 193 -1.72 -18.40 -5.24
CA LEU A 193 -1.82 -18.77 -3.82
C LEU A 193 -1.15 -20.11 -3.52
N ASP A 194 -1.17 -21.07 -4.48
CA ASP A 194 -0.38 -22.31 -4.37
C ASP A 194 1.11 -21.98 -4.21
N ALA A 195 1.64 -21.16 -5.13
CA ALA A 195 3.04 -20.75 -5.11
C ALA A 195 3.40 -19.95 -3.86
N ALA A 196 2.53 -19.03 -3.42
CA ALA A 196 2.73 -18.26 -2.19
C ALA A 196 2.73 -19.15 -0.95
N LYS A 197 1.82 -20.14 -0.87
CA LYS A 197 1.78 -21.12 0.23
C LYS A 197 3.06 -21.95 0.29
N ASN A 198 3.50 -22.46 -0.85
CA ASN A 198 4.74 -23.23 -0.96
C ASN A 198 5.98 -22.36 -0.73
N ALA A 199 5.90 -21.06 -0.97
CA ALA A 199 6.96 -20.11 -0.64
C ALA A 199 7.05 -19.79 0.86
N GLY A 200 6.01 -20.08 1.66
CA GLY A 200 6.04 -19.94 3.11
C GLY A 200 5.26 -18.71 3.63
N TYR A 201 4.38 -18.11 2.84
CA TYR A 201 3.51 -17.06 3.34
C TYR A 201 2.46 -17.58 4.32
N ASP A 202 2.14 -16.77 5.32
CA ASP A 202 1.11 -17.00 6.35
C ASP A 202 -0.02 -15.98 6.29
N PHE A 203 0.28 -14.76 5.82
CA PHE A 203 -0.62 -13.62 5.94
C PHE A 203 -0.53 -12.67 4.75
N PHE A 204 -1.68 -12.10 4.36
CA PHE A 204 -1.73 -11.04 3.37
C PHE A 204 -2.51 -9.81 3.85
N THR A 205 -1.94 -8.61 3.59
CA THR A 205 -2.73 -7.39 3.59
C THR A 205 -3.46 -7.24 2.25
N LEU A 206 -4.74 -6.83 2.33
CA LEU A 206 -5.65 -6.70 1.18
C LEU A 206 -6.15 -5.26 0.98
N ALA A 207 -5.79 -4.33 1.85
CA ALA A 207 -6.17 -2.92 1.71
C ALA A 207 -5.21 -2.22 0.73
N ASN A 208 -5.50 -2.31 -0.56
CA ASN A 208 -4.72 -1.67 -1.63
C ASN A 208 -5.64 -1.07 -2.71
N ASN A 209 -5.06 -0.34 -3.66
CA ASN A 209 -5.80 0.34 -4.71
C ASN A 209 -6.41 -0.62 -5.75
N HIS A 210 -5.96 -1.89 -5.81
CA HIS A 210 -6.44 -2.91 -6.75
C HIS A 210 -7.46 -3.89 -6.15
N MET A 211 -7.78 -3.80 -4.85
CA MET A 211 -8.71 -4.74 -4.21
C MET A 211 -10.14 -4.65 -4.73
N LEU A 212 -10.54 -3.53 -5.34
CA LEU A 212 -11.84 -3.40 -6.01
C LEU A 212 -11.78 -3.49 -7.53
N ASP A 213 -10.71 -3.96 -8.14
CA ASP A 213 -10.57 -4.10 -9.60
C ASP A 213 -11.63 -5.02 -10.23
N ARG A 214 -12.12 -5.95 -9.46
CA ARG A 214 -13.25 -6.82 -9.82
C ARG A 214 -14.49 -6.51 -8.99
N TRP A 215 -14.63 -5.25 -8.57
CA TRP A 215 -15.74 -4.74 -7.77
C TRP A 215 -15.89 -5.49 -6.43
N PHE A 216 -16.97 -5.28 -5.77
CA PHE A 216 -17.19 -5.87 -4.45
C PHE A 216 -17.31 -7.41 -4.50
N ASP A 217 -17.94 -7.96 -5.56
CA ASP A 217 -18.01 -9.42 -5.75
C ASP A 217 -16.63 -10.05 -5.92
N GLY A 218 -15.71 -9.39 -6.67
CA GLY A 218 -14.35 -9.87 -6.83
C GLY A 218 -13.52 -9.79 -5.56
N MET A 219 -13.69 -8.72 -4.77
CA MET A 219 -13.07 -8.62 -3.46
C MET A 219 -13.56 -9.75 -2.52
N LYS A 220 -14.90 -9.98 -2.45
CA LYS A 220 -15.45 -11.08 -1.66
C LYS A 220 -14.92 -12.45 -2.08
N ASN A 221 -14.80 -12.66 -3.38
CA ASN A 221 -14.21 -13.88 -3.95
C ASN A 221 -12.73 -14.02 -3.55
N THR A 222 -11.95 -12.93 -3.60
CA THR A 222 -10.54 -12.91 -3.19
C THR A 222 -10.40 -13.29 -1.71
N VAL A 223 -11.19 -12.68 -0.82
CA VAL A 223 -11.20 -13.04 0.61
C VAL A 223 -11.49 -14.53 0.80
N GLY A 224 -12.50 -15.08 0.08
CA GLY A 224 -12.81 -16.50 0.13
C GLY A 224 -11.67 -17.41 -0.28
N TRP A 225 -10.93 -17.07 -1.34
CA TRP A 225 -9.75 -17.82 -1.76
C TRP A 225 -8.60 -17.73 -0.75
N ILE A 226 -8.30 -16.55 -0.22
CA ILE A 226 -7.27 -16.34 0.82
C ILE A 226 -7.55 -17.24 2.03
N GLU A 227 -8.80 -17.25 2.53
CA GLU A 227 -9.22 -18.08 3.66
C GLU A 227 -9.18 -19.58 3.32
N GLN A 228 -9.61 -19.97 2.11
CA GLN A 228 -9.59 -21.38 1.67
C GLN A 228 -8.18 -21.96 1.63
N TYR A 229 -7.18 -21.14 1.27
CA TYR A 229 -5.77 -21.53 1.31
C TYR A 229 -5.17 -21.48 2.72
N GLY A 230 -5.93 -21.01 3.70
CA GLY A 230 -5.53 -20.95 5.11
C GLY A 230 -4.57 -19.81 5.43
N PHE A 231 -4.58 -18.74 4.61
CA PHE A 231 -3.89 -17.51 4.94
C PHE A 231 -4.72 -16.65 5.89
N ALA A 232 -4.09 -16.04 6.87
CA ALA A 232 -4.69 -14.94 7.59
C ALA A 232 -4.63 -13.66 6.74
N HIS A 233 -5.54 -12.71 7.00
CA HIS A 233 -5.60 -11.47 6.23
C HIS A 233 -6.20 -10.30 7.02
N VAL A 234 -5.99 -9.08 6.51
CA VAL A 234 -6.62 -7.85 6.99
C VAL A 234 -6.81 -6.88 5.82
N GLY A 235 -7.82 -6.01 5.90
CA GLY A 235 -7.95 -4.88 4.95
C GLY A 235 -8.95 -5.06 3.82
N ALA A 236 -9.67 -6.22 3.76
CA ALA A 236 -10.84 -6.40 2.90
C ALA A 236 -11.93 -7.16 3.68
N TYR A 237 -13.17 -6.69 3.63
CA TYR A 237 -14.25 -7.17 4.48
C TYR A 237 -15.54 -7.35 3.68
N ARG A 238 -16.17 -8.52 3.86
CA ARG A 238 -17.42 -8.89 3.17
C ARG A 238 -18.65 -8.29 3.82
N THR A 239 -18.55 -7.96 5.12
CA THR A 239 -19.65 -7.43 5.93
C THR A 239 -19.14 -6.36 6.90
N GLN A 240 -20.07 -5.54 7.40
CA GLN A 240 -19.76 -4.57 8.45
C GLN A 240 -19.32 -5.25 9.76
N GLU A 241 -19.80 -6.46 10.04
CA GLU A 241 -19.40 -7.24 11.21
C GLU A 241 -17.92 -7.66 11.09
N GLU A 242 -17.49 -8.20 9.93
CA GLU A 242 -16.08 -8.49 9.67
C GLU A 242 -15.21 -7.23 9.85
N ARG A 243 -15.65 -6.07 9.29
CA ARG A 243 -14.92 -4.81 9.44
C ARG A 243 -14.79 -4.35 10.89
N ASN A 244 -15.78 -4.65 11.72
CA ASN A 244 -15.79 -4.27 13.14
C ASN A 244 -15.05 -5.26 14.04
N THR A 245 -14.78 -6.47 13.55
CA THR A 245 -14.09 -7.53 14.30
C THR A 245 -12.58 -7.28 14.24
N PRO A 246 -11.91 -7.08 15.40
CA PRO A 246 -10.47 -6.87 15.43
C PRO A 246 -9.72 -8.14 15.00
N VAL A 247 -8.74 -7.99 14.11
CA VAL A 247 -7.87 -9.10 13.68
C VAL A 247 -6.72 -9.21 14.69
N VAL A 248 -6.80 -10.18 15.59
CA VAL A 248 -5.75 -10.49 16.59
C VAL A 248 -5.33 -11.95 16.41
N ILE A 249 -4.03 -12.17 16.21
CA ILE A 249 -3.45 -13.50 15.99
C ILE A 249 -2.36 -13.74 17.04
N GLU A 250 -2.36 -14.91 17.66
CA GLU A 250 -1.32 -15.32 18.59
C GLU A 250 -0.22 -16.05 17.80
N ILE A 251 1.00 -15.50 17.83
CA ILE A 251 2.18 -16.05 17.16
C ILE A 251 3.30 -16.11 18.22
N GLY A 252 3.91 -17.29 18.40
CA GLY A 252 4.97 -17.44 19.41
C GLY A 252 4.57 -17.05 20.84
N GLY A 253 3.26 -17.15 21.16
CA GLY A 253 2.71 -16.76 22.47
C GLY A 253 2.54 -15.25 22.68
N ILE A 254 2.75 -14.42 21.62
CA ILE A 254 2.49 -12.97 21.62
C ILE A 254 1.25 -12.70 20.77
N LYS A 255 0.34 -11.86 21.26
CA LYS A 255 -0.88 -11.46 20.52
C LYS A 255 -0.63 -10.24 19.68
N PHE A 256 -0.62 -10.42 18.37
CA PHE A 256 -0.45 -9.35 17.39
C PHE A 256 -1.81 -8.88 16.87
N GLY A 257 -2.05 -7.58 16.92
CA GLY A 257 -3.18 -6.93 16.28
C GLY A 257 -2.78 -6.36 14.92
N PHE A 258 -3.63 -6.51 13.91
CA PHE A 258 -3.34 -6.08 12.55
C PHE A 258 -4.39 -5.09 12.05
N VAL A 259 -3.93 -3.98 11.43
CA VAL A 259 -4.77 -3.02 10.69
C VAL A 259 -4.15 -2.73 9.32
N ALA A 260 -5.01 -2.53 8.32
CA ALA A 260 -4.56 -2.13 6.99
C ALA A 260 -5.48 -1.05 6.42
N TYR A 261 -4.90 -0.13 5.68
CA TYR A 261 -5.62 1.00 5.08
C TYR A 261 -5.05 1.31 3.70
N THR A 262 -5.91 1.71 2.76
CA THR A 262 -5.45 2.23 1.46
C THR A 262 -5.77 3.71 1.30
N HIS A 263 -4.99 4.40 0.51
CA HIS A 263 -5.28 5.78 0.15
C HIS A 263 -6.39 5.88 -0.92
N SER A 264 -6.55 4.86 -1.79
CA SER A 264 -7.58 4.82 -2.84
C SER A 264 -7.91 3.38 -3.26
N THR A 265 -8.91 3.22 -4.11
CA THR A 265 -9.22 2.00 -4.86
C THR A 265 -9.38 2.32 -6.35
N ASN A 266 -8.54 3.22 -6.88
CA ASN A 266 -8.53 3.64 -8.28
C ASN A 266 -9.93 4.09 -8.78
N THR A 267 -10.70 4.73 -7.89
CA THR A 267 -12.09 5.16 -8.12
C THR A 267 -13.09 4.02 -8.37
N GLN A 268 -12.70 2.74 -8.23
CA GLN A 268 -13.60 1.59 -8.42
C GLN A 268 -14.73 1.56 -7.39
N GLU A 269 -14.55 2.16 -6.23
CA GLU A 269 -15.61 2.33 -5.22
C GLU A 269 -16.86 3.02 -5.78
N ARG A 270 -16.72 3.88 -6.79
CA ARG A 270 -17.84 4.64 -7.39
C ARG A 270 -18.83 3.77 -8.15
N VAL A 271 -18.39 2.60 -8.60
CA VAL A 271 -19.21 1.63 -9.33
C VAL A 271 -19.62 0.44 -8.47
N CYS A 272 -19.14 0.40 -7.22
CA CYS A 272 -19.59 -0.56 -6.21
C CYS A 272 -20.87 -0.08 -5.51
N ASP A 273 -21.53 -1.00 -4.84
CA ASP A 273 -22.67 -0.66 -3.96
C ASP A 273 -22.18 0.16 -2.74
N GLU A 274 -23.14 0.78 -2.03
CA GLU A 274 -22.83 1.61 -0.88
C GLU A 274 -22.15 0.82 0.24
N ALA A 275 -22.47 -0.45 0.40
CA ALA A 275 -21.88 -1.33 1.39
C ALA A 275 -20.36 -1.48 1.18
N ALA A 276 -19.92 -1.67 -0.08
CA ALA A 276 -18.49 -1.74 -0.42
C ALA A 276 -17.76 -0.46 -0.07
N GLN A 277 -18.41 0.70 -0.23
CA GLN A 277 -17.83 2.02 0.05
C GLN A 277 -17.72 2.31 1.56
N ILE A 278 -18.57 1.70 2.39
CA ILE A 278 -18.63 1.93 3.84
C ILE A 278 -17.60 1.05 4.55
N TYR A 279 -17.55 -0.24 4.23
CA TYR A 279 -16.76 -1.18 5.01
C TYR A 279 -15.84 -2.09 4.19
N GLY A 280 -16.03 -2.22 2.88
CA GLY A 280 -15.33 -3.21 2.05
C GLY A 280 -13.81 -3.10 2.10
N VAL A 281 -13.26 -1.90 1.86
CA VAL A 281 -11.82 -1.62 1.98
C VAL A 281 -11.63 -0.33 2.78
N PRO A 282 -10.86 -0.34 3.88
CA PRO A 282 -10.68 0.85 4.71
C PRO A 282 -9.81 1.91 4.04
N TYR A 283 -10.34 3.12 3.93
CA TYR A 283 -9.58 4.28 3.42
C TYR A 283 -8.90 5.03 4.54
N LEU A 284 -7.61 5.26 4.38
CA LEU A 284 -6.75 5.94 5.35
C LEU A 284 -7.32 7.29 5.82
N TYR A 285 -7.93 8.05 4.90
CA TYR A 285 -8.50 9.37 5.18
C TYR A 285 -9.92 9.34 5.79
N LYS A 286 -10.61 8.18 5.76
CA LYS A 286 -11.96 8.00 6.34
C LYS A 286 -11.95 7.16 7.62
N ALA A 287 -10.91 6.35 7.83
CA ALA A 287 -10.86 5.40 8.91
C ALA A 287 -10.75 6.09 10.29
N ASP A 288 -11.43 5.49 11.24
CA ASP A 288 -11.25 5.75 12.67
C ASP A 288 -10.03 4.94 13.17
N ILE A 289 -8.83 5.41 12.81
CA ILE A 289 -7.56 4.73 13.10
C ILE A 289 -7.40 4.51 14.61
N GLU A 290 -7.72 5.52 15.40
CA GLU A 290 -7.62 5.49 16.85
C GLU A 290 -8.58 4.45 17.44
N GLY A 291 -9.84 4.43 17.00
CA GLY A 291 -10.85 3.46 17.42
C GLY A 291 -10.51 2.03 16.97
N ASP A 292 -9.98 1.85 15.76
CA ASP A 292 -9.57 0.52 15.28
C ASP A 292 -8.43 -0.05 16.13
N ILE A 293 -7.39 0.73 16.43
CA ILE A 293 -6.27 0.31 17.27
C ILE A 293 -6.74 0.08 18.73
N GLN A 294 -7.63 0.92 19.24
CA GLN A 294 -8.22 0.71 20.57
C GLN A 294 -8.98 -0.62 20.65
N LYS A 295 -9.76 -0.98 19.62
CA LYS A 295 -10.44 -2.28 19.56
C LYS A 295 -9.46 -3.45 19.57
N LEU A 296 -8.33 -3.37 18.84
CA LEU A 296 -7.28 -4.39 18.87
C LEU A 296 -6.72 -4.54 20.29
N ARG A 297 -6.39 -3.44 20.95
CA ARG A 297 -5.89 -3.48 22.35
C ARG A 297 -6.91 -4.06 23.31
N ALA A 298 -8.19 -3.69 23.16
CA ALA A 298 -9.30 -4.25 23.96
C ALA A 298 -9.50 -5.75 23.73
N ALA A 299 -9.21 -6.25 22.50
CA ALA A 299 -9.20 -7.67 22.18
C ALA A 299 -7.93 -8.41 22.65
N GLY A 300 -7.01 -7.72 23.33
CA GLY A 300 -5.82 -8.27 23.94
C GLY A 300 -4.57 -8.23 23.09
N ALA A 301 -4.53 -7.47 22.00
CA ALA A 301 -3.31 -7.29 21.21
C ALA A 301 -2.20 -6.65 22.06
N GLU A 302 -1.06 -7.32 22.15
CA GLU A 302 0.13 -6.87 22.85
C GLU A 302 1.03 -6.01 21.95
N VAL A 303 1.01 -6.28 20.64
CA VAL A 303 1.73 -5.55 19.59
C VAL A 303 0.77 -5.23 18.46
N VAL A 304 0.84 -4.04 17.88
CA VAL A 304 0.02 -3.63 16.72
C VAL A 304 0.90 -3.36 15.52
N ILE A 305 0.64 -4.07 14.42
CA ILE A 305 1.27 -3.89 13.12
C ILE A 305 0.28 -3.24 12.17
N ALA A 306 0.66 -2.12 11.56
CA ALA A 306 -0.17 -1.37 10.63
C ALA A 306 0.40 -1.45 9.21
N PHE A 307 -0.47 -1.71 8.24
CA PHE A 307 -0.16 -1.79 6.81
C PHE A 307 -0.87 -0.66 6.04
N PRO A 308 -0.26 0.51 5.91
CA PRO A 308 -0.76 1.55 5.02
C PRO A 308 -0.28 1.34 3.58
N HIS A 309 -1.22 1.40 2.64
CA HIS A 309 -0.97 1.40 1.19
C HIS A 309 -1.17 2.81 0.66
N TRP A 310 -0.08 3.56 0.46
CA TRP A 310 -0.04 5.01 0.35
C TRP A 310 1.12 5.56 -0.48
N GLY A 311 1.11 6.87 -0.70
CA GLY A 311 2.20 7.59 -1.37
C GLY A 311 1.91 7.91 -2.83
N GLU A 312 2.91 8.40 -3.54
CA GLU A 312 2.90 8.66 -4.98
C GLU A 312 3.66 7.54 -5.69
N GLU A 313 3.04 6.92 -6.70
CA GLU A 313 3.67 5.85 -7.49
C GLU A 313 5.00 6.30 -8.10
N TYR A 314 5.99 5.41 -8.06
CA TYR A 314 7.33 5.58 -8.66
C TYR A 314 8.20 6.66 -8.02
N VAL A 315 7.83 7.12 -6.82
CA VAL A 315 8.58 8.08 -6.02
C VAL A 315 9.20 7.37 -4.83
N ARG A 316 10.47 7.65 -4.53
CA ARG A 316 11.23 7.03 -3.42
C ARG A 316 11.31 7.90 -2.17
N GLU A 317 10.76 9.08 -2.21
CA GLU A 317 10.75 10.03 -1.08
C GLU A 317 9.34 10.10 -0.52
N PRO A 318 9.14 9.81 0.78
CA PRO A 318 7.81 9.84 1.39
C PRO A 318 7.17 11.22 1.28
N ASP A 319 5.92 11.27 0.84
CA ASP A 319 5.17 12.50 0.73
C ASP A 319 4.66 13.00 2.11
N ALA A 320 4.08 14.20 2.13
CA ALA A 320 3.57 14.81 3.37
C ALA A 320 2.39 14.03 3.99
N ASN A 321 1.60 13.31 3.17
CA ASN A 321 0.49 12.49 3.67
C ASN A 321 1.03 11.20 4.30
N GLN A 322 2.00 10.54 3.67
CA GLN A 322 2.67 9.38 4.27
C GLN A 322 3.25 9.75 5.64
N GLN A 323 4.01 10.84 5.72
CA GLN A 323 4.60 11.32 6.99
C GLN A 323 3.53 11.65 8.03
N LYS A 324 2.45 12.34 7.65
CA LYS A 324 1.33 12.68 8.53
C LYS A 324 0.63 11.43 9.09
N TYR A 325 0.29 10.48 8.22
CA TYR A 325 -0.44 9.29 8.65
C TYR A 325 0.45 8.28 9.36
N CYS A 326 1.75 8.20 9.04
CA CYS A 326 2.73 7.45 9.80
C CYS A 326 2.76 7.92 11.27
N LYS A 327 2.86 9.23 11.47
CA LYS A 327 2.79 9.83 12.81
C LYS A 327 1.45 9.53 13.51
N ARG A 328 0.32 9.65 12.79
CA ARG A 328 -1.02 9.38 13.36
C ARG A 328 -1.18 7.91 13.78
N LEU A 329 -0.75 6.96 12.95
CA LEU A 329 -0.76 5.53 13.27
C LEU A 329 0.07 5.23 14.53
N ALA A 330 1.29 5.79 14.60
CA ALA A 330 2.15 5.64 15.77
C ALA A 330 1.53 6.25 17.04
N GLN A 331 0.95 7.46 16.94
CA GLN A 331 0.25 8.12 18.05
C GLN A 331 -0.99 7.35 18.51
N ALA A 332 -1.71 6.73 17.58
CA ALA A 332 -2.86 5.87 17.89
C ALA A 332 -2.45 4.57 18.59
N GLY A 333 -1.18 4.18 18.54
CA GLY A 333 -0.66 3.02 19.26
C GLY A 333 -0.10 1.89 18.39
N ALA A 334 0.12 2.10 17.07
CA ALA A 334 0.87 1.16 16.25
C ALA A 334 2.33 1.07 16.71
N ASP A 335 2.89 -0.14 16.71
CA ASP A 335 4.26 -0.43 17.13
C ASP A 335 5.20 -0.60 15.94
N VAL A 336 4.67 -1.13 14.83
CA VAL A 336 5.37 -1.35 13.57
C VAL A 336 4.46 -0.87 12.43
N ILE A 337 5.02 -0.12 11.46
CA ILE A 337 4.29 0.44 10.32
C ILE A 337 5.00 0.00 9.03
N LEU A 338 4.29 -0.73 8.18
CA LEU A 338 4.82 -1.39 6.98
C LEU A 338 4.07 -0.88 5.75
N GLY A 339 4.64 0.10 5.07
CA GLY A 339 4.05 0.77 3.91
C GLY A 339 4.25 0.02 2.59
N SER A 340 3.38 0.31 1.62
CA SER A 340 3.40 -0.19 0.24
C SER A 340 2.75 0.82 -0.72
N HIS A 341 2.60 0.51 -2.00
CA HIS A 341 1.96 1.27 -3.07
C HIS A 341 2.88 2.04 -4.02
N SER A 342 3.94 2.68 -3.54
CA SER A 342 4.78 3.49 -4.44
C SER A 342 5.51 2.65 -5.51
N HIS A 343 5.46 1.33 -5.42
CA HIS A 343 6.14 0.37 -6.28
C HIS A 343 7.67 0.53 -6.30
N THR A 344 8.19 1.31 -5.36
CA THR A 344 9.62 1.53 -5.13
C THR A 344 9.91 1.40 -3.64
N VAL A 345 11.10 0.95 -3.30
CA VAL A 345 11.53 0.98 -1.90
C VAL A 345 11.66 2.44 -1.44
N GLU A 346 11.08 2.76 -0.30
CA GLU A 346 11.19 4.06 0.38
C GLU A 346 11.95 3.92 1.71
N PRO A 347 12.41 5.02 2.32
CA PRO A 347 13.17 4.98 3.57
C PRO A 347 12.47 4.25 4.71
N MET A 348 13.28 3.67 5.59
CA MET A 348 12.82 3.07 6.84
C MET A 348 13.65 3.61 8.03
N GLY A 349 13.10 3.46 9.23
CA GLY A 349 13.79 3.89 10.44
C GLY A 349 12.97 3.79 11.71
N PHE A 350 13.63 4.08 12.82
CA PHE A 350 12.99 4.22 14.11
C PHE A 350 12.75 5.69 14.44
N PHE A 351 11.64 5.97 15.08
CA PHE A 351 11.37 7.30 15.64
C PHE A 351 10.66 7.21 16.98
N ASP A 352 10.95 8.18 17.86
CA ASP A 352 10.33 8.28 19.17
C ASP A 352 9.08 9.14 19.10
N ILE A 353 8.02 8.70 19.75
CA ILE A 353 6.71 9.37 19.77
C ILE A 353 6.08 9.28 21.15
N THR A 354 5.31 10.30 21.50
CA THR A 354 4.34 10.20 22.59
C THR A 354 3.01 9.78 22.01
N ASP A 355 2.49 8.64 22.41
CA ASP A 355 1.20 8.16 21.97
C ASP A 355 0.02 8.93 22.62
N ASN A 356 -1.20 8.67 22.15
CA ASN A 356 -2.40 9.35 22.63
C ASN A 356 -2.72 9.03 24.11
N SER A 357 -2.07 8.03 24.72
CA SER A 357 -2.17 7.75 26.15
C SER A 357 -1.13 8.53 27.00
N GLY A 358 -0.23 9.24 26.35
CA GLY A 358 0.87 9.97 27.00
C GLY A 358 2.13 9.14 27.21
N LYS A 359 2.19 7.89 26.72
CA LYS A 359 3.35 7.01 26.86
C LYS A 359 4.37 7.30 25.77
N GLN A 360 5.64 7.43 26.15
CA GLN A 360 6.77 7.46 25.21
C GLN A 360 6.98 6.06 24.64
N LYS A 361 7.14 5.97 23.32
CA LYS A 361 7.45 4.70 22.64
C LYS A 361 8.33 4.94 21.43
N ARG A 362 9.11 3.93 21.07
CA ARG A 362 9.89 3.87 19.84
C ARG A 362 9.17 3.00 18.83
N VAL A 363 8.92 3.54 17.64
CA VAL A 363 8.18 2.89 16.56
C VAL A 363 9.11 2.65 15.38
N PHE A 364 9.05 1.47 14.79
CA PHE A 364 9.69 1.20 13.51
C PHE A 364 8.71 1.47 12.38
N ALA A 365 9.18 2.14 11.32
CA ALA A 365 8.41 2.31 10.09
C ALA A 365 9.28 2.14 8.85
N ILE A 366 8.71 1.52 7.82
CA ILE A 366 9.16 1.61 6.44
C ILE A 366 8.03 2.23 5.62
N TYR A 367 8.34 3.24 4.81
CA TYR A 367 7.32 3.93 4.03
C TYR A 367 6.85 3.12 2.82
N SER A 368 7.72 2.33 2.19
CA SER A 368 7.34 1.32 1.18
C SER A 368 8.38 0.21 1.07
N LEU A 369 7.89 -1.03 1.00
CA LEU A 369 8.69 -2.23 0.76
C LEU A 369 9.06 -2.43 -0.72
N GLY A 370 8.47 -1.64 -1.63
CA GLY A 370 8.62 -1.78 -3.08
C GLY A 370 7.89 -2.99 -3.67
N ASN A 371 8.17 -3.29 -4.92
CA ASN A 371 7.61 -4.44 -5.61
C ASN A 371 8.32 -5.73 -5.19
N PHE A 372 7.55 -6.77 -4.88
CA PHE A 372 8.11 -8.09 -4.61
C PHE A 372 7.91 -9.05 -5.80
N LEU A 373 6.69 -9.16 -6.31
CA LEU A 373 6.38 -9.91 -7.53
C LEU A 373 5.73 -8.93 -8.53
N SER A 374 6.48 -8.47 -9.51
CA SER A 374 6.02 -7.48 -10.48
C SER A 374 6.83 -7.54 -11.78
N SER A 375 6.20 -7.28 -12.92
CA SER A 375 6.88 -7.10 -14.18
C SER A 375 7.10 -5.65 -14.58
N HIS A 376 6.98 -4.72 -13.65
CA HIS A 376 7.28 -3.31 -13.90
C HIS A 376 8.75 -3.11 -14.28
N THR A 377 9.00 -2.21 -15.25
CA THR A 377 10.32 -1.93 -15.82
C THR A 377 10.74 -0.46 -15.71
N LEU A 378 9.97 0.35 -15.00
CA LEU A 378 10.38 1.72 -14.69
C LEU A 378 11.54 1.70 -13.68
N GLN A 379 12.33 2.76 -13.66
CA GLN A 379 13.46 2.85 -12.74
C GLN A 379 13.00 2.64 -11.28
N TYR A 380 13.69 1.75 -10.55
CA TYR A 380 13.43 1.34 -9.17
C TYR A 380 12.20 0.44 -8.95
N THR A 381 11.41 0.15 -9.98
CA THR A 381 10.19 -0.67 -9.82
C THR A 381 10.41 -2.15 -10.05
N ASP A 382 11.58 -2.53 -10.55
CA ASP A 382 12.01 -3.92 -10.73
C ASP A 382 12.70 -4.52 -9.49
N SER A 383 12.63 -3.80 -8.36
CA SER A 383 13.26 -4.18 -7.09
C SER A 383 12.37 -3.89 -5.89
N GLY A 384 12.61 -4.63 -4.83
CA GLY A 384 11.98 -4.50 -3.53
C GLY A 384 12.88 -5.06 -2.44
N ILE A 385 12.30 -5.33 -1.28
CA ILE A 385 12.98 -6.00 -0.19
C ILE A 385 12.09 -7.06 0.46
N ILE A 386 12.73 -8.05 1.10
CA ILE A 386 12.14 -8.75 2.23
C ILE A 386 12.66 -8.03 3.47
N LEU A 387 11.78 -7.36 4.19
CA LEU A 387 12.10 -6.82 5.50
C LEU A 387 12.17 -7.96 6.50
N ASP A 388 13.22 -7.96 7.32
CA ASP A 388 13.50 -8.95 8.35
C ASP A 388 13.55 -8.24 9.70
N PHE A 389 12.76 -8.66 10.68
CA PHE A 389 12.79 -8.09 12.02
C PHE A 389 12.24 -9.02 13.08
N THR A 390 12.63 -8.79 14.33
CA THR A 390 12.12 -9.51 15.49
C THR A 390 11.30 -8.58 16.38
N VAL A 391 10.12 -9.03 16.78
CA VAL A 391 9.41 -8.42 17.92
C VAL A 391 9.78 -9.19 19.17
N GLN A 392 10.35 -8.51 20.14
CA GLN A 392 10.85 -9.11 21.37
C GLN A 392 10.23 -8.48 22.61
N GLU A 393 9.75 -9.33 23.53
CA GLU A 393 9.32 -8.91 24.86
C GLU A 393 10.53 -8.38 25.65
N GLN A 394 10.33 -7.28 26.35
CA GLN A 394 11.34 -6.67 27.20
C GLN A 394 11.14 -7.07 28.67
N PRO A 395 12.18 -6.95 29.53
CA PRO A 395 12.07 -7.32 30.95
C PRO A 395 10.96 -6.58 31.71
N ASP A 396 10.56 -5.39 31.25
CA ASP A 396 9.46 -4.60 31.81
C ASP A 396 8.06 -5.01 31.28
N GLY A 397 8.00 -6.02 30.38
CA GLY A 397 6.78 -6.50 29.75
C GLY A 397 6.32 -5.68 28.55
N SER A 398 7.06 -4.67 28.13
CA SER A 398 6.86 -3.99 26.84
C SER A 398 7.41 -4.83 25.69
N PHE A 399 7.14 -4.39 24.46
CA PHE A 399 7.67 -5.04 23.24
C PHE A 399 8.49 -4.04 22.43
N ALA A 400 9.55 -4.52 21.81
CA ALA A 400 10.39 -3.75 20.92
C ALA A 400 10.58 -4.48 19.58
N CYS A 401 10.60 -3.70 18.47
CA CYS A 401 11.10 -4.16 17.18
C CYS A 401 12.63 -4.12 17.24
N THR A 402 13.28 -5.24 16.98
CA THR A 402 14.74 -5.44 17.11
C THR A 402 15.27 -6.23 15.93
N ASN A 403 16.60 -6.31 15.80
CA ASN A 403 17.28 -7.11 14.76
C ASN A 403 16.77 -6.78 13.35
N VAL A 404 16.53 -5.50 13.06
CA VAL A 404 16.01 -5.09 11.74
C VAL A 404 17.10 -5.23 10.69
N GLY A 405 16.77 -5.97 9.65
CA GLY A 405 17.58 -6.15 8.45
C GLY A 405 16.68 -6.30 7.21
N TYR A 406 17.29 -6.55 6.08
CA TYR A 406 16.53 -6.78 4.85
C TYR A 406 17.31 -7.59 3.82
N VAL A 407 16.59 -8.36 3.00
CA VAL A 407 17.12 -9.01 1.80
C VAL A 407 16.70 -8.15 0.60
N PRO A 408 17.63 -7.48 -0.10
CA PRO A 408 17.28 -6.76 -1.30
C PRO A 408 16.96 -7.74 -2.44
N THR A 409 15.86 -7.46 -3.19
CA THR A 409 15.35 -8.34 -4.23
C THR A 409 15.29 -7.67 -5.60
N TYR A 410 15.36 -8.48 -6.65
CA TYR A 410 15.23 -8.09 -8.05
C TYR A 410 14.25 -8.99 -8.78
N CYS A 411 13.30 -8.41 -9.50
CA CYS A 411 12.38 -9.13 -10.39
C CYS A 411 13.06 -9.40 -11.72
N TRP A 412 13.80 -10.50 -11.81
CA TRP A 412 14.49 -10.89 -13.03
C TRP A 412 13.51 -11.42 -14.06
N GLN A 413 13.38 -10.68 -15.16
CA GLN A 413 12.53 -11.04 -16.28
C GLN A 413 13.34 -11.51 -17.47
N THR A 414 12.84 -12.56 -18.12
CA THR A 414 13.27 -12.99 -19.46
C THR A 414 12.11 -12.84 -20.43
N GLY A 415 12.28 -13.23 -21.68
CA GLY A 415 11.13 -13.24 -22.63
C GLY A 415 9.98 -14.17 -22.25
N ASN A 416 10.20 -15.12 -21.31
CA ASN A 416 9.25 -16.20 -21.01
C ASN A 416 9.09 -16.50 -19.50
N SER A 417 9.77 -15.79 -18.63
CA SER A 417 9.74 -16.03 -17.19
C SER A 417 9.99 -14.77 -16.37
N LEU A 418 9.55 -14.82 -15.13
CA LEU A 418 9.91 -13.88 -14.07
C LEU A 418 10.34 -14.71 -12.85
N THR A 419 11.47 -14.33 -12.24
CA THR A 419 11.99 -14.98 -11.02
C THR A 419 12.47 -13.90 -10.06
N ILE A 420 12.11 -14.01 -8.79
CA ILE A 420 12.54 -13.07 -7.73
C ILE A 420 13.92 -13.53 -7.25
N VAL A 421 14.90 -12.65 -7.32
CA VAL A 421 16.30 -12.94 -7.00
C VAL A 421 16.72 -12.19 -5.73
N PRO A 422 17.22 -12.86 -4.67
CA PRO A 422 17.87 -12.22 -3.53
C PRO A 422 19.24 -11.70 -3.98
N THR A 423 19.35 -10.39 -4.21
CA THR A 423 20.49 -9.81 -4.95
C THR A 423 21.81 -9.94 -4.21
N ALA A 424 21.83 -9.82 -2.88
CA ALA A 424 23.04 -9.93 -2.07
C ALA A 424 23.72 -11.30 -2.23
N LYS A 425 22.93 -12.38 -2.26
CA LYS A 425 23.41 -13.76 -2.44
C LYS A 425 24.13 -13.98 -3.77
N TYR A 426 23.74 -13.23 -4.80
CA TYR A 426 24.21 -13.44 -6.18
C TYR A 426 25.17 -12.35 -6.71
N LEU A 427 25.70 -11.47 -5.84
CA LEU A 427 26.60 -10.40 -6.26
C LEU A 427 27.88 -10.85 -6.96
N ASN A 428 28.41 -12.02 -6.55
CA ASN A 428 29.67 -12.55 -7.09
C ASN A 428 29.45 -13.65 -8.15
N ASN A 429 28.33 -14.34 -8.10
CA ASN A 429 27.99 -15.44 -9.02
C ASN A 429 26.52 -15.32 -9.42
N PRO A 430 26.20 -14.95 -10.67
CA PRO A 430 24.83 -14.78 -11.10
C PRO A 430 24.04 -16.10 -11.02
N PRO A 431 22.73 -16.07 -10.88
CA PRO A 431 21.87 -17.24 -11.05
C PRO A 431 22.13 -17.91 -12.40
N SER A 432 22.01 -19.23 -12.45
CA SER A 432 22.15 -19.97 -13.70
C SER A 432 21.20 -19.46 -14.77
N GLY A 433 21.72 -19.20 -15.98
CA GLY A 433 20.95 -18.69 -17.11
C GLY A 433 20.74 -17.18 -17.14
N MET A 434 21.19 -16.43 -16.14
CA MET A 434 21.12 -14.97 -16.17
C MET A 434 22.14 -14.40 -17.15
N ASP A 435 21.68 -13.60 -18.12
CA ASP A 435 22.55 -12.91 -19.06
C ASP A 435 23.31 -11.74 -18.40
N SER A 436 24.33 -11.23 -19.11
CA SER A 436 25.17 -10.17 -18.58
C SER A 436 24.46 -8.84 -18.33
N ALA A 437 23.42 -8.52 -19.11
CA ALA A 437 22.67 -7.28 -18.93
C ALA A 437 21.74 -7.39 -17.70
N SER A 438 21.03 -8.49 -17.54
CA SER A 438 20.23 -8.79 -16.34
C SER A 438 21.10 -8.82 -15.09
N TYR A 439 22.30 -9.41 -15.18
CA TYR A 439 23.24 -9.43 -14.06
C TYR A 439 23.78 -8.03 -13.70
N ALA A 440 24.06 -7.19 -14.68
CA ALA A 440 24.43 -5.80 -14.44
C ALA A 440 23.26 -5.03 -13.74
N ARG A 441 22.04 -5.19 -14.24
CA ARG A 441 20.86 -4.56 -13.64
C ARG A 441 20.60 -5.04 -12.21
N MET A 442 20.70 -6.34 -11.95
CA MET A 442 20.59 -6.89 -10.59
C MET A 442 21.58 -6.23 -9.61
N LYS A 443 22.83 -6.02 -10.02
CA LYS A 443 23.83 -5.32 -9.20
C LYS A 443 23.50 -3.83 -9.00
N GLU A 444 22.94 -3.18 -10.01
CA GLU A 444 22.46 -1.81 -9.88
C GLU A 444 21.33 -1.71 -8.87
N THR A 445 20.32 -2.61 -8.93
CA THR A 445 19.21 -2.62 -7.96
C THR A 445 19.70 -2.84 -6.54
N TYR A 446 20.70 -3.69 -6.33
CA TYR A 446 21.33 -3.86 -5.03
C TYR A 446 21.95 -2.54 -4.53
N VAL A 447 22.73 -1.85 -5.36
CA VAL A 447 23.35 -0.57 -5.00
C VAL A 447 22.29 0.51 -4.78
N GLU A 448 21.28 0.59 -5.64
CA GLU A 448 20.18 1.56 -5.53
C GLU A 448 19.42 1.39 -4.21
N THR A 449 19.14 0.15 -3.80
CA THR A 449 18.41 -0.18 -2.57
C THR A 449 19.25 0.06 -1.34
N THR A 450 20.50 -0.45 -1.32
CA THR A 450 21.38 -0.30 -0.15
C THR A 450 21.83 1.13 0.06
N THR A 451 22.00 1.91 -1.01
CA THR A 451 22.29 3.35 -0.91
C THR A 451 21.11 4.13 -0.31
N LEU A 452 19.88 3.78 -0.68
CA LEU A 452 18.68 4.44 -0.13
C LEU A 452 18.53 4.15 1.36
N LEU A 453 18.63 2.87 1.75
CA LEU A 453 18.38 2.43 3.12
C LEU A 453 19.55 2.70 4.07
N GLY A 454 20.75 3.00 3.51
CA GLY A 454 21.93 3.35 4.29
C GLY A 454 22.56 2.14 4.98
N SER A 455 23.43 2.42 5.96
CA SER A 455 24.22 1.40 6.66
C SER A 455 23.71 1.10 8.09
N GLU A 456 22.56 1.67 8.47
CA GLU A 456 22.00 1.49 9.80
C GLU A 456 21.41 0.07 9.98
N PHE A 457 20.95 -0.53 8.89
CA PHE A 457 20.27 -1.83 8.89
C PHE A 457 21.11 -2.89 8.19
N THR A 458 21.01 -4.13 8.68
CA THR A 458 21.79 -5.25 8.15
C THR A 458 21.25 -5.69 6.79
N VAL A 459 22.15 -5.76 5.80
CA VAL A 459 21.85 -6.43 4.52
C VAL A 459 22.05 -7.93 4.69
N LEU A 460 21.02 -8.70 4.38
CA LEU A 460 21.00 -10.16 4.47
C LEU A 460 21.17 -10.78 3.07
N GLU A 461 21.79 -11.95 3.00
CA GLU A 461 21.95 -12.71 1.74
C GLU A 461 20.68 -13.55 1.42
N SER A 462 20.00 -14.03 2.47
CA SER A 462 18.80 -14.90 2.36
C SER A 462 17.98 -14.87 3.65
#